data_004e21646cee05ba31ffd0ee1a8be6a8
#
_entry.id   004e21646cee05ba31ffd0ee1a8be6a8
#
_cell.length_a   1.000
_cell.length_b   1.000
_cell.length_c   1.000
_cell.angle_alpha   90.00
_cell.angle_beta   90.00
_cell.angle_gamma   90.00
#
_symmetry.space_group_name_H-M   'P 1'
#
loop_
_entity.id
_entity.type
_entity.pdbx_description
1 polymer ?
#
loop_
_entity_poly.entity_id
_entity_poly.type
_entity_poly.pdbx_seq_one_letter_code
_entity_poly.pdbx_strand_id
1 'polypeptide(L)'
;MWVYEKKLEYPVCIKSKDLKMAQLLLTQYGGPSGELSASLQYLTQRYTMPTEQTKALLTDIGTEELAHVEIIATMVYQIMSNATPVELKAAGLDKYYVLHGKGLFYTDPNGYNW
;
A
#
# COMPACT_ATOMS: atom_id res chain seq x y z
N MET A 1 2.71 20.91 4.20
CA MET A 1 3.88 20.33 3.48
C MET A 1 4.04 18.88 3.89
N TRP A 2 4.27 18.01 2.92
CA TRP A 2 4.55 16.62 3.23
C TRP A 2 6.00 16.50 3.72
N VAL A 3 6.17 15.81 4.86
CA VAL A 3 7.49 15.52 5.45
C VAL A 3 7.58 14.01 5.65
N TYR A 4 8.66 13.41 5.16
CA TYR A 4 8.91 11.99 5.34
C TYR A 4 10.00 11.76 6.39
N GLU A 5 9.70 10.97 7.40
CA GLU A 5 10.66 10.48 8.38
C GLU A 5 10.96 9.00 8.13
N LYS A 6 12.18 8.58 8.38
CA LYS A 6 12.62 7.18 8.15
C LYS A 6 12.18 6.26 9.28
N LYS A 7 10.91 6.32 9.63
CA LYS A 7 10.28 5.46 10.64
C LYS A 7 8.81 5.33 10.28
N LEU A 8 8.17 4.27 10.75
CA LEU A 8 6.72 4.13 10.60
C LEU A 8 6.02 5.24 11.38
N GLU A 9 5.06 5.90 10.75
CA GLU A 9 4.23 6.92 11.40
C GLU A 9 3.39 6.31 12.53
N TYR A 10 2.90 5.09 12.31
CA TYR A 10 2.13 4.34 13.29
C TYR A 10 2.81 2.99 13.52
N PRO A 11 2.96 2.56 14.77
CA PRO A 11 3.57 1.27 15.05
C PRO A 11 2.67 0.12 14.57
N VAL A 12 3.28 -0.84 13.87
CA VAL A 12 2.60 -2.06 13.40
C VAL A 12 3.35 -3.27 13.95
N CYS A 13 2.63 -4.14 14.66
CA CYS A 13 3.22 -5.35 15.21
C CYS A 13 2.24 -6.51 15.08
N ILE A 14 2.44 -7.36 14.07
CA ILE A 14 1.62 -8.54 13.82
C ILE A 14 2.49 -9.77 14.01
N LYS A 15 2.12 -10.62 14.96
CA LYS A 15 2.91 -11.79 15.36
C LYS A 15 2.38 -13.11 14.83
N SER A 16 1.17 -13.13 14.33
CA SER A 16 0.53 -14.32 13.78
C SER A 16 0.25 -14.14 12.29
N LYS A 17 0.17 -15.26 11.57
CA LYS A 17 -0.20 -15.24 10.17
C LYS A 17 -1.72 -15.28 10.01
N ASP A 18 -2.21 -14.59 9.00
CA ASP A 18 -3.60 -14.62 8.57
C ASP A 18 -3.62 -14.38 7.07
N LEU A 19 -3.51 -15.45 6.30
CA LEU A 19 -3.35 -15.38 4.85
C LEU A 19 -4.60 -14.86 4.14
N LYS A 20 -5.76 -15.09 4.72
CA LYS A 20 -7.01 -14.51 4.20
C LYS A 20 -7.00 -12.99 4.36
N MET A 21 -6.56 -12.50 5.50
CA MET A 21 -6.41 -11.07 5.73
C MET A 21 -5.35 -10.47 4.82
N ALA A 22 -4.25 -11.18 4.56
CA ALA A 22 -3.23 -10.72 3.63
C ALA A 22 -3.79 -10.49 2.22
N GLN A 23 -4.65 -11.38 1.74
CA GLN A 23 -5.32 -11.20 0.44
C GLN A 23 -6.16 -9.92 0.42
N LEU A 24 -6.91 -9.66 1.48
CA LEU A 24 -7.74 -8.45 1.58
C LEU A 24 -6.87 -7.18 1.64
N LEU A 25 -5.79 -7.22 2.42
CA LEU A 25 -4.89 -6.08 2.57
C LEU A 25 -4.16 -5.73 1.28
N LEU A 26 -3.82 -6.72 0.44
CA LEU A 26 -3.18 -6.46 -0.84
C LEU A 26 -4.06 -5.63 -1.76
N THR A 27 -5.38 -5.81 -1.73
CA THR A 27 -6.30 -4.99 -2.51
C THR A 27 -6.38 -3.56 -2.01
N GLN A 28 -6.16 -3.34 -0.72
CA GLN A 28 -6.10 -2.01 -0.13
C GLN A 28 -4.74 -1.35 -0.31
N TYR A 29 -3.70 -2.13 -0.57
CA TYR A 29 -2.36 -1.60 -0.79
C TYR A 29 -2.24 -0.91 -2.15
N GLY A 30 -2.51 -1.61 -3.22
CA GLY A 30 -2.28 -1.14 -4.58
C GLY A 30 -3.38 -1.42 -5.57
N GLY A 31 -4.53 -1.91 -5.15
CA GLY A 31 -5.67 -2.15 -6.04
C GLY A 31 -6.39 -0.85 -6.45
N PRO A 32 -7.37 -0.94 -7.37
CA PRO A 32 -8.11 0.25 -7.85
C PRO A 32 -8.80 1.04 -6.74
N SER A 33 -9.13 0.38 -5.63
CA SER A 33 -9.71 1.02 -4.44
C SER A 33 -8.73 1.08 -3.28
N GLY A 34 -7.44 0.94 -3.55
CA GLY A 34 -6.40 0.92 -2.53
C GLY A 34 -5.93 2.32 -2.14
N GLU A 35 -5.10 2.37 -1.11
CA GLU A 35 -4.60 3.62 -0.54
C GLU A 35 -3.70 4.38 -1.51
N LEU A 36 -2.88 3.67 -2.29
CA LEU A 36 -2.03 4.32 -3.29
C LEU A 36 -2.88 4.99 -4.38
N SER A 37 -3.92 4.30 -4.87
CA SER A 37 -4.84 4.86 -5.84
C SER A 37 -5.58 6.07 -5.27
N ALA A 38 -6.03 6.02 -4.03
CA ALA A 38 -6.68 7.13 -3.35
C ALA A 38 -5.75 8.35 -3.26
N SER A 39 -4.50 8.14 -2.87
CA SER A 39 -3.50 9.20 -2.83
C SER A 39 -3.36 9.89 -4.19
N LEU A 40 -3.17 9.11 -5.24
CA LEU A 40 -3.01 9.65 -6.60
C LEU A 40 -4.25 10.42 -7.06
N GLN A 41 -5.44 9.92 -6.74
CA GLN A 41 -6.69 10.60 -7.08
C GLN A 41 -6.80 11.96 -6.39
N TYR A 42 -6.61 12.01 -5.09
CA TYR A 42 -6.72 13.26 -4.33
C TYR A 42 -5.67 14.28 -4.76
N LEU A 43 -4.43 13.83 -4.93
CA LEU A 43 -3.34 14.73 -5.35
C LEU A 43 -3.53 15.26 -6.78
N THR A 44 -4.20 14.48 -7.64
CA THR A 44 -4.52 14.93 -9.00
C THR A 44 -5.72 15.89 -8.99
N GLN A 45 -6.76 15.56 -8.23
CA GLN A 45 -7.97 16.38 -8.15
C GLN A 45 -7.69 17.78 -7.61
N ARG A 46 -6.68 17.94 -6.76
CA ARG A 46 -6.37 19.26 -6.17
C ARG A 46 -6.14 20.35 -7.20
N TYR A 47 -5.62 20.00 -8.38
CA TYR A 47 -5.29 20.98 -9.41
C TYR A 47 -6.54 21.63 -10.04
N THR A 48 -7.70 20.99 -9.92
CA THR A 48 -8.95 21.49 -10.48
C THR A 48 -9.88 22.09 -9.43
N MET A 49 -9.45 22.16 -8.18
CA MET A 49 -10.28 22.71 -7.12
C MET A 49 -10.40 24.22 -7.23
N PRO A 50 -11.60 24.78 -6.93
CA PRO A 50 -11.86 26.20 -7.14
C PRO A 50 -11.23 27.14 -6.12
N THR A 51 -10.86 26.64 -4.93
CA THR A 51 -10.31 27.47 -3.86
C THR A 51 -8.99 26.94 -3.34
N GLU A 52 -8.18 27.83 -2.77
CA GLU A 52 -6.92 27.41 -2.15
C GLU A 52 -7.15 26.50 -0.95
N GLN A 53 -8.24 26.70 -0.21
CA GLN A 53 -8.59 25.86 0.92
C GLN A 53 -8.88 24.42 0.50
N THR A 54 -9.63 24.23 -0.59
CA THR A 54 -9.89 22.87 -1.09
C THR A 54 -8.68 22.22 -1.71
N LYS A 55 -7.80 22.97 -2.36
CA LYS A 55 -6.51 22.47 -2.81
C LYS A 55 -5.65 21.99 -1.65
N ALA A 56 -5.56 22.79 -0.59
CA ALA A 56 -4.82 22.45 0.60
C ALA A 56 -5.38 21.21 1.29
N LEU A 57 -6.69 21.11 1.39
CA LEU A 57 -7.36 19.95 1.98
C LEU A 57 -7.05 18.67 1.21
N LEU A 58 -7.15 18.69 -0.11
CA LEU A 58 -6.83 17.51 -0.93
C LEU A 58 -5.36 17.15 -0.90
N THR A 59 -4.47 18.13 -0.78
CA THR A 59 -3.05 17.87 -0.58
C THR A 59 -2.81 17.14 0.74
N ASP A 60 -3.46 17.60 1.80
CA ASP A 60 -3.34 17.04 3.14
C ASP A 60 -3.87 15.60 3.18
N ILE A 61 -5.07 15.37 2.65
CA ILE A 61 -5.66 14.03 2.60
C ILE A 61 -4.83 13.11 1.69
N GLY A 62 -4.44 13.57 0.52
CA GLY A 62 -3.67 12.75 -0.43
C GLY A 62 -2.31 12.33 0.11
N THR A 63 -1.63 13.20 0.85
CA THR A 63 -0.35 12.85 1.48
C THR A 63 -0.54 11.95 2.70
N GLU A 64 -1.65 12.08 3.44
CA GLU A 64 -2.00 11.16 4.51
C GLU A 64 -2.22 9.75 3.99
N GLU A 65 -2.76 9.59 2.79
CA GLU A 65 -2.92 8.27 2.16
C GLU A 65 -1.56 7.59 1.92
N LEU A 66 -0.48 8.33 1.77
CA LEU A 66 0.86 7.73 1.66
C LEU A 66 1.31 7.10 2.98
N ALA A 67 0.91 7.67 4.11
CA ALA A 67 1.12 7.04 5.42
C ALA A 67 0.32 5.72 5.52
N HIS A 68 -0.90 5.70 5.00
CA HIS A 68 -1.72 4.48 4.96
C HIS A 68 -1.09 3.41 4.06
N VAL A 69 -0.48 3.78 2.93
CA VAL A 69 0.29 2.87 2.09
C VAL A 69 1.41 2.22 2.90
N GLU A 70 2.16 3.00 3.66
CA GLU A 70 3.24 2.50 4.50
C GLU A 70 2.74 1.51 5.55
N ILE A 71 1.64 1.85 6.23
CA ILE A 71 1.03 0.99 7.25
C ILE A 71 0.59 -0.34 6.64
N ILE A 72 -0.16 -0.30 5.55
CA ILE A 72 -0.68 -1.50 4.88
C ILE A 72 0.48 -2.37 4.36
N ALA A 73 1.49 -1.78 3.74
CA ALA A 73 2.66 -2.51 3.27
C ALA A 73 3.36 -3.25 4.41
N THR A 74 3.51 -2.59 5.55
CA THR A 74 4.13 -3.19 6.74
C THR A 74 3.28 -4.34 7.28
N MET A 75 1.96 -4.17 7.34
CA MET A 75 1.04 -5.22 7.78
C MET A 75 1.13 -6.45 6.88
N VAL A 76 1.08 -6.26 5.56
CA VAL A 76 1.21 -7.35 4.58
C VAL A 76 2.53 -8.08 4.76
N TYR A 77 3.63 -7.35 4.87
CA TYR A 77 4.94 -7.95 5.08
C TYR A 77 4.98 -8.81 6.35
N GLN A 78 4.48 -8.28 7.46
CA GLN A 78 4.52 -8.99 8.74
C GLN A 78 3.63 -10.23 8.73
N ILE A 79 2.44 -10.16 8.14
CA ILE A 79 1.53 -11.29 8.02
C ILE A 79 2.16 -12.39 7.15
N MET A 80 2.71 -12.02 6.00
CA MET A 80 3.27 -13.01 5.06
C MET A 80 4.60 -13.58 5.55
N SER A 81 5.39 -12.84 6.31
CA SER A 81 6.67 -13.32 6.84
C SER A 81 6.52 -14.42 7.89
N ASN A 82 5.33 -14.53 8.49
CA ASN A 82 5.01 -15.59 9.46
C ASN A 82 4.53 -16.88 8.80
N ALA A 83 4.39 -16.91 7.47
CA ALA A 83 3.90 -18.06 6.73
C ALA A 83 5.04 -18.77 5.99
N THR A 84 4.92 -20.09 5.82
CA THR A 84 5.85 -20.87 5.01
C THR A 84 5.57 -20.66 3.52
N PRO A 85 6.56 -20.90 2.63
CA PRO A 85 6.32 -20.85 1.18
C PRO A 85 5.20 -21.78 0.72
N VAL A 86 5.07 -22.95 1.33
CA VAL A 86 4.00 -23.90 1.01
C VAL A 86 2.63 -23.32 1.36
N GLU A 87 2.49 -22.70 2.52
CA GLU A 87 1.25 -22.05 2.94
C GLU A 87 0.87 -20.89 2.02
N LEU A 88 1.86 -20.06 1.64
CA LEU A 88 1.65 -18.95 0.73
C LEU A 88 1.18 -19.43 -0.64
N LYS A 89 1.78 -20.49 -1.17
CA LYS A 89 1.38 -21.07 -2.44
C LYS A 89 -0.04 -21.63 -2.38
N ALA A 90 -0.38 -22.35 -1.31
CA ALA A 90 -1.72 -22.89 -1.12
C ALA A 90 -2.78 -21.79 -1.03
N ALA A 91 -2.44 -20.62 -0.50
CA ALA A 91 -3.32 -19.45 -0.41
C ALA A 91 -3.32 -18.59 -1.69
N GLY A 92 -2.54 -18.95 -2.72
CA GLY A 92 -2.44 -18.16 -3.94
C GLY A 92 -1.63 -16.88 -3.79
N LEU A 93 -0.77 -16.79 -2.78
CA LEU A 93 0.02 -15.59 -2.45
C LEU A 93 1.50 -15.73 -2.81
N ASP A 94 1.91 -16.85 -3.39
CA ASP A 94 3.32 -17.13 -3.68
C ASP A 94 3.95 -16.07 -4.58
N LYS A 95 3.23 -15.59 -5.59
CA LYS A 95 3.73 -14.54 -6.49
C LYS A 95 3.98 -13.22 -5.74
N TYR A 96 3.10 -12.86 -4.81
CA TYR A 96 3.26 -11.64 -4.00
C TYR A 96 4.41 -11.79 -3.01
N TYR A 97 4.56 -12.96 -2.43
CA TYR A 97 5.70 -13.26 -1.57
C TYR A 97 7.03 -13.07 -2.31
N VAL A 98 7.14 -13.62 -3.51
CA VAL A 98 8.35 -13.48 -4.33
C VAL A 98 8.63 -12.02 -4.65
N LEU A 99 7.60 -11.27 -5.03
CA LEU A 99 7.74 -9.84 -5.34
C LEU A 99 8.20 -9.04 -4.12
N HIS A 100 7.54 -9.22 -2.99
CA HIS A 100 7.91 -8.53 -1.76
C HIS A 100 9.28 -8.94 -1.23
N GLY A 101 9.55 -10.24 -1.19
CA GLY A 101 10.80 -10.76 -0.62
C GLY A 101 12.03 -10.41 -1.43
N LYS A 102 11.88 -10.15 -2.73
CA LYS A 102 12.98 -9.79 -3.63
C LYS A 102 13.01 -8.32 -4.01
N GLY A 103 12.09 -7.53 -3.47
CA GLY A 103 12.00 -6.12 -3.83
C GLY A 103 11.63 -5.88 -5.28
N LEU A 104 10.89 -6.78 -5.90
CA LEU A 104 10.46 -6.63 -7.27
C LEU A 104 9.34 -5.61 -7.38
N PHE A 105 9.10 -5.15 -8.60
CA PHE A 105 8.19 -4.07 -8.88
C PHE A 105 6.88 -4.59 -9.43
N TYR A 106 5.80 -3.84 -9.19
CA TYR A 106 4.53 -4.10 -9.81
C TYR A 106 4.58 -3.73 -11.29
N THR A 107 3.73 -4.36 -12.08
CA THR A 107 3.63 -4.06 -13.50
C THR A 107 2.63 -2.94 -13.73
N ASP A 108 2.89 -2.14 -14.75
CA ASP A 108 1.91 -1.17 -15.23
C ASP A 108 0.80 -1.87 -16.05
N PRO A 109 -0.24 -1.13 -16.52
CA PRO A 109 -1.31 -1.74 -17.33
C PRO A 109 -0.84 -2.36 -18.64
N ASN A 110 0.35 -2.01 -19.13
CA ASN A 110 0.93 -2.56 -20.36
C ASN A 110 1.84 -3.75 -20.09
N GLY A 111 1.98 -4.17 -18.83
CA GLY A 111 2.77 -5.31 -18.44
C GLY A 111 4.25 -5.00 -18.17
N TYR A 112 4.66 -3.75 -18.18
CA TYR A 112 6.03 -3.37 -17.86
C TYR A 112 6.24 -3.27 -16.35
N ASN A 113 7.39 -3.70 -15.87
CA ASN A 113 7.78 -3.52 -14.48
C ASN A 113 8.13 -2.05 -14.22
N TRP A 114 7.76 -1.58 -13.08
CA TRP A 114 8.11 -0.22 -12.64
C TRP A 114 9.57 -0.12 -12.25
#